data_45a466a0b00543b8546322bdb332a8b4
#
_entry.id   45a466a0b00543b8546322bdb332a8b4
#
_cell.length_a   1.000
_cell.length_b   1.000
_cell.length_c   1.000
_cell.angle_alpha   90.00
_cell.angle_beta   90.00
_cell.angle_gamma   90.00
#
_symmetry.space_group_name_H-M   'P 1'
#
loop_
_entity.id
_entity.type
_entity.pdbx_description
1 polymer ?
#
loop_
_entity_poly.entity_id
_entity_poly.type
_entity_poly.pdbx_seq_one_letter_code
_entity_poly.pdbx_strand_id
1 'polypeptide(L)'
;MKNFVDELRWRGMLQDMMPGTEEQLLKEPTAAYLGIDPTADSLHIGHLCGIMMLKHLQNAGHKPIALIGGATGMIGDPSGKSAERNLLDEATLRHNQECIKKQLERFLNFGEGENAAELVNNYDWMKDYTFLDFAREVGKLITVNYMMAKDSVKKRFNGECSQGMSFTEFTYQLLQGYDYVYLNKHKNCKLQMGGSDQWGNITTGTELIKKMGGGAAFALTCPLITKADGGKFGKTESGNVWLDRKYTSPYRFYQFWLNVSDDDAKRYIRIFTCLDKETIDALIAAHDEAPHMRSLQKRLAEEATVMVHSREDYEAAVEASNILFGNATHEALSKLDEETFLQVFDGVDKFEVSREDIEAGIPPLDLLAEKTKIFPSKGEARKMIIANGFSINKEKFTDPQKAITADMLLNGKYLLCQKGKKNYSIVEIIG
;
A
#
# COMPACT_ATOMS: atom_id res chain seq x y z
N MET A 1 -0.45 23.40 20.19
CA MET A 1 -0.83 22.13 19.56
C MET A 1 -1.77 22.42 18.39
N LYS A 2 -1.58 21.78 17.24
CA LYS A 2 -2.57 21.87 16.14
C LYS A 2 -3.78 21.00 16.53
N ASN A 3 -4.98 21.41 16.13
CA ASN A 3 -6.17 20.60 16.37
C ASN A 3 -6.16 19.37 15.45
N PHE A 4 -5.83 18.19 16.01
CA PHE A 4 -5.76 16.94 15.27
C PHE A 4 -7.13 16.53 14.70
N VAL A 5 -8.21 16.75 15.44
CA VAL A 5 -9.56 16.38 14.97
C VAL A 5 -9.98 17.23 13.79
N ASP A 6 -9.69 18.53 13.81
CA ASP A 6 -9.94 19.42 12.67
C ASP A 6 -9.10 19.03 11.45
N GLU A 7 -7.84 18.63 11.67
CA GLU A 7 -6.98 18.11 10.61
C GLU A 7 -7.60 16.88 9.93
N LEU A 8 -8.07 15.92 10.70
CA LEU A 8 -8.75 14.74 10.14
C LEU A 8 -10.08 15.09 9.48
N ARG A 9 -10.82 16.05 10.02
CA ARG A 9 -12.13 16.46 9.51
C ARG A 9 -12.04 17.05 8.11
N TRP A 10 -11.16 18.05 7.89
CA TRP A 10 -11.03 18.65 6.57
C TRP A 10 -10.38 17.73 5.54
N ARG A 11 -9.54 16.77 5.98
CA ARG A 11 -8.97 15.73 5.12
C ARG A 11 -9.98 14.65 4.71
N GLY A 12 -11.14 14.58 5.36
CA GLY A 12 -12.11 13.51 5.17
C GLY A 12 -11.68 12.18 5.80
N MET A 13 -10.86 12.25 6.84
CA MET A 13 -10.32 11.09 7.58
C MET A 13 -11.04 10.84 8.91
N LEU A 14 -12.08 11.58 9.24
CA LEU A 14 -12.89 11.38 10.45
C LEU A 14 -14.21 10.71 10.09
N GLN A 15 -14.49 9.53 10.65
CA GLN A 15 -15.77 8.80 10.50
C GLN A 15 -16.58 8.86 11.79
N ASP A 16 -16.10 8.19 12.83
CA ASP A 16 -16.76 8.12 14.13
C ASP A 16 -15.79 8.57 15.24
N MET A 17 -16.34 9.19 16.28
CA MET A 17 -15.55 9.67 17.41
C MET A 17 -16.41 9.62 18.68
N MET A 18 -15.82 9.13 19.78
CA MET A 18 -16.48 9.17 21.08
C MET A 18 -16.56 10.60 21.61
N PRO A 19 -17.67 10.97 22.33
CA PRO A 19 -17.76 12.25 23.03
C PRO A 19 -16.56 12.47 23.97
N GLY A 20 -16.06 13.71 24.04
CA GLY A 20 -14.91 14.06 24.87
C GLY A 20 -13.54 13.82 24.25
N THR A 21 -13.45 13.18 23.08
CA THR A 21 -12.18 12.92 22.39
C THR A 21 -11.46 14.20 21.98
N GLU A 22 -12.17 15.13 21.33
CA GLU A 22 -11.58 16.39 20.88
C GLU A 22 -11.11 17.24 22.06
N GLU A 23 -11.92 17.32 23.11
CA GLU A 23 -11.60 18.04 24.33
C GLU A 23 -10.34 17.46 25.01
N GLN A 24 -10.19 16.14 25.06
CA GLN A 24 -9.00 15.49 25.59
C GLN A 24 -7.75 15.84 24.78
N LEU A 25 -7.85 15.81 23.45
CA LEU A 25 -6.74 16.11 22.54
C LEU A 25 -6.33 17.59 22.60
N LEU A 26 -7.27 18.49 22.80
CA LEU A 26 -6.98 19.92 22.99
C LEU A 26 -6.40 20.25 24.37
N LYS A 27 -6.70 19.42 25.38
CA LYS A 27 -6.28 19.66 26.76
C LYS A 27 -4.81 19.40 26.98
N GLU A 28 -4.27 18.31 26.41
CA GLU A 28 -2.90 17.84 26.68
C GLU A 28 -2.35 16.94 25.56
N PRO A 29 -1.02 16.84 25.41
CA PRO A 29 -0.41 15.80 24.60
C PRO A 29 -0.92 14.42 25.03
N THR A 30 -1.52 13.70 24.11
CA THR A 30 -2.21 12.44 24.37
C THR A 30 -1.53 11.31 23.62
N ALA A 31 -1.27 10.19 24.31
CA ALA A 31 -0.84 8.96 23.64
C ALA A 31 -2.05 8.27 23.00
N ALA A 32 -1.91 7.94 21.71
CA ALA A 32 -2.93 7.22 20.95
C ALA A 32 -2.30 6.06 20.17
N TYR A 33 -3.04 4.97 19.99
CA TYR A 33 -2.52 3.81 19.30
C TYR A 33 -3.40 3.35 18.14
N LEU A 34 -2.76 2.65 17.21
CA LEU A 34 -3.38 1.91 16.13
C LEU A 34 -2.71 0.54 16.03
N GLY A 35 -3.51 -0.51 15.93
CA GLY A 35 -3.04 -1.90 15.80
C GLY A 35 -2.94 -2.34 14.36
N ILE A 36 -1.89 -3.10 14.05
CA ILE A 36 -1.63 -3.69 12.73
C ILE A 36 -1.29 -5.16 12.92
N ASP A 37 -2.13 -6.06 12.41
CA ASP A 37 -1.84 -7.48 12.39
C ASP A 37 -0.84 -7.82 11.27
N PRO A 38 0.25 -8.55 11.57
CA PRO A 38 1.33 -8.85 10.62
C PRO A 38 0.97 -10.03 9.69
N THR A 39 -0.08 -9.85 8.88
CA THR A 39 -0.62 -10.88 7.98
C THR A 39 0.23 -11.14 6.73
N ALA A 40 1.21 -10.30 6.46
CA ALA A 40 2.21 -10.41 5.40
C ALA A 40 3.50 -9.70 5.81
N ASP A 41 4.59 -9.95 5.10
CA ASP A 41 5.89 -9.29 5.31
C ASP A 41 5.96 -7.87 4.70
N SER A 42 4.84 -7.35 4.23
CA SER A 42 4.69 -5.96 3.78
C SER A 42 3.32 -5.40 4.12
N LEU A 43 3.27 -4.10 4.36
CA LEU A 43 2.06 -3.30 4.32
C LEU A 43 1.68 -3.02 2.87
N HIS A 44 0.41 -2.72 2.64
CA HIS A 44 -0.11 -2.27 1.34
C HIS A 44 -0.83 -0.92 1.51
N ILE A 45 -1.19 -0.27 0.41
CA ILE A 45 -1.78 1.08 0.46
C ILE A 45 -3.09 1.15 1.26
N GLY A 46 -3.79 0.03 1.47
CA GLY A 46 -4.94 -0.01 2.37
C GLY A 46 -4.61 0.31 3.83
N HIS A 47 -3.38 0.07 4.27
CA HIS A 47 -2.92 0.43 5.61
C HIS A 47 -2.49 1.91 5.72
N LEU A 48 -2.22 2.58 4.57
CA LEU A 48 -1.71 3.95 4.59
C LEU A 48 -2.64 4.93 5.28
N CYS A 49 -3.96 4.76 5.20
CA CYS A 49 -4.89 5.65 5.88
C CYS A 49 -4.67 5.65 7.39
N GLY A 50 -4.55 4.47 8.00
CA GLY A 50 -4.23 4.34 9.43
C GLY A 50 -2.85 4.88 9.79
N ILE A 51 -1.84 4.63 8.94
CA ILE A 51 -0.49 5.17 9.13
C ILE A 51 -0.49 6.69 9.05
N MET A 52 -1.23 7.27 8.11
CA MET A 52 -1.37 8.73 7.99
C MET A 52 -2.10 9.34 9.19
N MET A 53 -3.05 8.63 9.81
CA MET A 53 -3.65 9.09 11.08
C MET A 53 -2.58 9.20 12.18
N LEU A 54 -1.72 8.17 12.35
CA LEU A 54 -0.61 8.22 13.31
C LEU A 54 0.37 9.35 12.99
N LYS A 55 0.67 9.57 11.70
CA LYS A 55 1.56 10.65 11.25
C LYS A 55 0.97 12.03 11.54
N HIS A 56 -0.29 12.27 11.23
CA HIS A 56 -0.97 13.54 11.55
C HIS A 56 -1.11 13.75 13.06
N LEU A 57 -1.35 12.69 13.82
CA LEU A 57 -1.34 12.73 15.28
C LEU A 57 0.01 13.21 15.82
N GLN A 58 1.12 12.63 15.30
CA GLN A 58 2.48 13.05 15.68
C GLN A 58 2.75 14.50 15.29
N ASN A 59 2.37 14.90 14.07
CA ASN A 59 2.52 16.28 13.57
C ASN A 59 1.70 17.30 14.40
N ALA A 60 0.63 16.87 15.04
CA ALA A 60 -0.17 17.68 15.94
C ALA A 60 0.42 17.80 17.35
N GLY A 61 1.50 17.09 17.65
CA GLY A 61 2.20 17.12 18.96
C GLY A 61 1.76 16.04 19.94
N HIS A 62 1.00 15.05 19.49
CA HIS A 62 0.60 13.90 20.29
C HIS A 62 1.57 12.73 20.11
N LYS A 63 1.50 11.72 21.00
CA LYS A 63 2.38 10.55 20.98
C LYS A 63 1.72 9.37 20.26
N PRO A 64 2.16 8.97 19.06
CA PRO A 64 1.66 7.78 18.38
C PRO A 64 2.28 6.51 18.97
N ILE A 65 1.46 5.48 19.14
CA ILE A 65 1.87 4.12 19.46
C ILE A 65 1.43 3.22 18.31
N ALA A 66 2.39 2.61 17.62
CA ALA A 66 2.11 1.59 16.62
C ALA A 66 2.16 0.21 17.31
N LEU A 67 1.03 -0.47 17.35
CA LEU A 67 0.93 -1.80 17.94
C LEU A 67 1.03 -2.85 16.84
N ILE A 68 2.00 -3.73 16.93
CA ILE A 68 2.09 -4.92 16.10
C ILE A 68 1.31 -6.06 16.77
N GLY A 69 0.37 -6.63 16.05
CA GLY A 69 -0.48 -7.71 16.53
C GLY A 69 0.21 -9.07 16.53
N GLY A 70 1.25 -9.26 17.36
CA GLY A 70 1.92 -10.56 17.46
C GLY A 70 1.02 -11.66 18.03
N ALA A 71 0.19 -11.35 19.02
CA ALA A 71 -0.80 -12.29 19.56
C ALA A 71 -2.08 -12.31 18.70
N THR A 72 -2.63 -11.15 18.37
CA THR A 72 -3.86 -11.05 17.58
C THR A 72 -3.70 -11.58 16.14
N GLY A 73 -2.49 -11.48 15.56
CA GLY A 73 -2.16 -12.09 14.27
C GLY A 73 -2.21 -13.61 14.26
N MET A 74 -2.05 -14.27 15.43
CA MET A 74 -2.23 -15.72 15.60
C MET A 74 -3.71 -16.13 15.61
N ILE A 75 -4.62 -15.20 15.84
CA ILE A 75 -6.06 -15.43 15.98
C ILE A 75 -6.80 -15.04 14.69
N GLY A 76 -6.49 -13.87 14.15
CA GLY A 76 -7.10 -13.31 12.93
C GLY A 76 -8.36 -12.49 13.20
N ASP A 77 -8.31 -11.21 12.80
CA ASP A 77 -9.43 -10.27 12.92
C ASP A 77 -10.59 -10.63 11.97
N PRO A 78 -11.81 -10.88 12.48
CA PRO A 78 -12.99 -11.15 11.68
C PRO A 78 -13.62 -9.90 11.05
N SER A 79 -13.23 -8.69 11.46
CA SER A 79 -13.83 -7.44 11.02
C SER A 79 -13.71 -7.25 9.50
N GLY A 80 -14.84 -6.95 8.85
CA GLY A 80 -14.89 -6.76 7.40
C GLY A 80 -14.62 -8.00 6.55
N LYS A 81 -14.62 -9.22 7.14
CA LYS A 81 -14.33 -10.49 6.46
C LYS A 81 -15.55 -11.39 6.39
N SER A 82 -15.61 -12.19 5.31
CA SER A 82 -16.67 -13.20 5.09
C SER A 82 -16.21 -14.63 5.38
N ALA A 83 -14.91 -14.86 5.58
CA ALA A 83 -14.31 -16.16 5.84
C ALA A 83 -13.17 -16.05 6.86
N GLU A 84 -12.89 -17.14 7.57
CA GLU A 84 -11.79 -17.26 8.52
C GLU A 84 -10.43 -17.14 7.83
N ARG A 85 -9.45 -16.54 8.52
CA ARG A 85 -8.08 -16.41 8.02
C ARG A 85 -7.30 -17.71 8.24
N ASN A 86 -6.40 -18.00 7.31
CA ASN A 86 -5.37 -19.01 7.55
C ASN A 86 -4.42 -18.49 8.64
N LEU A 87 -4.19 -19.34 9.64
CA LEU A 87 -3.26 -19.03 10.74
C LEU A 87 -1.83 -19.13 10.23
N LEU A 88 -1.01 -18.15 10.57
CA LEU A 88 0.42 -18.14 10.28
C LEU A 88 1.18 -18.81 11.43
N ASP A 89 2.30 -19.47 11.11
CA ASP A 89 3.21 -19.97 12.13
C ASP A 89 4.00 -18.83 12.82
N GLU A 90 4.54 -19.11 13.99
CA GLU A 90 5.24 -18.12 14.82
C GLU A 90 6.45 -17.51 14.10
N ALA A 91 7.22 -18.30 13.33
CA ALA A 91 8.40 -17.81 12.65
C ALA A 91 8.03 -16.81 11.55
N THR A 92 6.99 -17.10 10.77
CA THR A 92 6.44 -16.21 9.75
C THR A 92 5.91 -14.92 10.38
N LEU A 93 5.17 -15.00 11.50
CA LEU A 93 4.68 -13.81 12.20
C LEU A 93 5.82 -12.91 12.69
N ARG A 94 6.88 -13.49 13.27
CA ARG A 94 8.06 -12.72 13.71
C ARG A 94 8.77 -12.06 12.55
N HIS A 95 8.94 -12.77 11.43
CA HIS A 95 9.51 -12.18 10.22
C HIS A 95 8.68 -11.00 9.72
N ASN A 96 7.37 -11.16 9.61
CA ASN A 96 6.46 -10.12 9.17
C ASN A 96 6.50 -8.88 10.09
N GLN A 97 6.56 -9.10 11.42
CA GLN A 97 6.67 -8.02 12.40
C GLN A 97 7.90 -7.14 12.16
N GLU A 98 9.06 -7.75 11.94
CA GLU A 98 10.30 -7.00 11.66
C GLU A 98 10.25 -6.24 10.33
N CYS A 99 9.62 -6.82 9.31
CA CYS A 99 9.42 -6.14 8.02
C CYS A 99 8.49 -4.92 8.16
N ILE A 100 7.37 -5.07 8.85
CA ILE A 100 6.39 -3.98 9.09
C ILE A 100 7.01 -2.86 9.92
N LYS A 101 7.79 -3.19 10.96
CA LYS A 101 8.51 -2.21 11.77
C LYS A 101 9.37 -1.30 10.91
N LYS A 102 10.22 -1.87 10.04
CA LYS A 102 11.09 -1.11 9.13
C LYS A 102 10.31 -0.19 8.19
N GLN A 103 9.11 -0.61 7.77
CA GLN A 103 8.25 0.22 6.93
C GLN A 103 7.67 1.39 7.73
N LEU A 104 7.21 1.17 8.97
CA LEU A 104 6.66 2.22 9.84
C LEU A 104 7.70 3.30 10.20
N GLU A 105 8.99 2.94 10.30
CA GLU A 105 10.09 3.87 10.56
C GLU A 105 10.25 4.95 9.48
N ARG A 106 9.69 4.75 8.28
CA ARG A 106 9.66 5.77 7.22
C ARG A 106 8.60 6.85 7.45
N PHE A 107 7.54 6.52 8.17
CA PHE A 107 6.41 7.42 8.36
C PHE A 107 6.47 8.17 9.68
N LEU A 108 6.94 7.53 10.73
CA LEU A 108 6.90 8.03 12.10
C LEU A 108 8.31 8.28 12.61
N ASN A 109 8.44 9.33 13.42
CA ASN A 109 9.68 9.58 14.14
C ASN A 109 9.69 8.78 15.45
N PHE A 110 10.54 7.74 15.51
CA PHE A 110 10.79 6.91 16.70
C PHE A 110 12.02 7.38 17.50
N GLY A 111 12.63 8.50 17.11
CA GLY A 111 13.81 9.04 17.78
C GLY A 111 13.50 9.69 19.12
N GLU A 112 14.24 10.75 19.45
CA GLU A 112 14.06 11.49 20.69
C GLU A 112 12.94 12.53 20.58
N GLY A 113 12.28 12.83 21.69
CA GLY A 113 11.23 13.84 21.79
C GLY A 113 10.01 13.37 22.58
N GLU A 114 9.25 14.30 23.14
CA GLU A 114 8.07 13.98 23.96
C GLU A 114 6.97 13.28 23.18
N ASN A 115 6.88 13.53 21.88
CA ASN A 115 5.94 12.91 20.94
C ASN A 115 6.59 11.86 20.02
N ALA A 116 7.79 11.37 20.37
CA ALA A 116 8.39 10.26 19.65
C ALA A 116 7.44 9.06 19.63
N ALA A 117 7.34 8.43 18.45
CA ALA A 117 6.50 7.25 18.27
C ALA A 117 7.05 6.07 19.07
N GLU A 118 6.17 5.21 19.53
CA GLU A 118 6.54 3.96 20.20
C GLU A 118 6.00 2.76 19.42
N LEU A 119 6.84 1.75 19.25
CA LEU A 119 6.43 0.47 18.67
C LEU A 119 6.27 -0.54 19.82
N VAL A 120 5.14 -1.22 19.85
CA VAL A 120 4.84 -2.26 20.85
C VAL A 120 4.30 -3.52 20.17
N ASN A 121 4.45 -4.66 20.83
CA ASN A 121 3.94 -5.93 20.36
C ASN A 121 3.01 -6.53 21.42
N ASN A 122 1.76 -6.81 21.08
CA ASN A 122 0.81 -7.35 22.05
C ASN A 122 1.13 -8.79 22.50
N TYR A 123 2.00 -9.50 21.79
CA TYR A 123 2.52 -10.79 22.27
C TYR A 123 3.26 -10.66 23.59
N ASP A 124 3.91 -9.51 23.86
CA ASP A 124 4.73 -9.31 25.08
C ASP A 124 3.92 -9.41 26.37
N TRP A 125 2.63 -9.03 26.34
CA TRP A 125 1.74 -9.12 27.50
C TRP A 125 0.70 -10.23 27.40
N MET A 126 0.44 -10.76 26.20
CA MET A 126 -0.55 -11.82 26.02
C MET A 126 0.03 -13.21 26.24
N LYS A 127 1.31 -13.43 25.96
CA LYS A 127 1.96 -14.75 26.07
C LYS A 127 1.90 -15.37 27.47
N ASP A 128 1.84 -14.53 28.50
CA ASP A 128 1.86 -14.97 29.88
C ASP A 128 0.45 -15.27 30.44
N TYR A 129 -0.61 -14.92 29.68
CA TYR A 129 -1.98 -15.27 30.07
C TYR A 129 -2.28 -16.74 29.77
N THR A 130 -2.72 -17.46 30.80
CA THR A 130 -3.39 -18.73 30.55
C THR A 130 -4.84 -18.49 30.07
N PHE A 131 -5.41 -19.44 29.35
CA PHE A 131 -6.81 -19.36 28.94
C PHE A 131 -7.77 -19.18 30.12
N LEU A 132 -7.50 -19.86 31.25
CA LEU A 132 -8.32 -19.76 32.46
C LEU A 132 -8.25 -18.37 33.08
N ASP A 133 -7.06 -17.81 33.17
CA ASP A 133 -6.89 -16.48 33.75
C ASP A 133 -7.55 -15.41 32.88
N PHE A 134 -7.33 -15.46 31.57
CA PHE A 134 -7.97 -14.53 30.64
C PHE A 134 -9.51 -14.62 30.67
N ALA A 135 -10.06 -15.83 30.65
CA ALA A 135 -11.52 -16.04 30.74
C ALA A 135 -12.09 -15.51 32.07
N ARG A 136 -11.36 -15.69 33.18
CA ARG A 136 -11.77 -15.26 34.51
C ARG A 136 -11.62 -13.76 34.72
N GLU A 137 -10.57 -13.14 34.24
CA GLU A 137 -10.25 -11.73 34.51
C GLU A 137 -10.87 -10.78 33.47
N VAL A 138 -10.80 -11.16 32.20
CA VAL A 138 -11.26 -10.33 31.07
C VAL A 138 -12.62 -10.82 30.56
N GLY A 139 -12.74 -12.11 30.26
CA GLY A 139 -13.93 -12.68 29.60
C GLY A 139 -15.22 -12.45 30.38
N LYS A 140 -15.20 -12.57 31.71
CA LYS A 140 -16.40 -12.36 32.55
C LYS A 140 -16.92 -10.92 32.55
N LEU A 141 -16.11 -9.94 32.16
CA LEU A 141 -16.48 -8.52 32.20
C LEU A 141 -17.34 -8.12 30.99
N ILE A 142 -17.27 -8.86 29.91
CA ILE A 142 -18.02 -8.59 28.68
C ILE A 142 -19.02 -9.72 28.45
N THR A 143 -20.29 -9.38 28.38
CA THR A 143 -21.35 -10.40 28.14
C THR A 143 -21.35 -10.87 26.71
N VAL A 144 -21.72 -12.15 26.49
CA VAL A 144 -21.90 -12.71 25.15
C VAL A 144 -22.91 -11.88 24.32
N ASN A 145 -24.00 -11.40 24.96
CA ASN A 145 -24.97 -10.53 24.26
C ASN A 145 -24.34 -9.23 23.76
N TYR A 146 -23.42 -8.62 24.51
CA TYR A 146 -22.67 -7.44 24.07
C TYR A 146 -21.79 -7.78 22.85
N MET A 147 -21.08 -8.90 22.91
CA MET A 147 -20.22 -9.36 21.81
C MET A 147 -21.03 -9.68 20.55
N MET A 148 -22.16 -10.36 20.70
CA MET A 148 -23.09 -10.69 19.63
C MET A 148 -23.74 -9.46 18.96
N ALA A 149 -23.84 -8.34 19.67
CA ALA A 149 -24.42 -7.10 19.16
C ALA A 149 -23.50 -6.35 18.18
N LYS A 150 -22.24 -6.72 18.05
CA LYS A 150 -21.29 -6.09 17.12
C LYS A 150 -21.62 -6.46 15.67
N ASP A 151 -21.49 -5.51 14.75
CA ASP A 151 -21.88 -5.71 13.34
C ASP A 151 -21.08 -6.82 12.64
N SER A 152 -19.77 -6.91 12.94
CA SER A 152 -18.91 -7.98 12.42
C SER A 152 -19.37 -9.37 12.85
N VAL A 153 -19.94 -9.50 14.05
CA VAL A 153 -20.47 -10.75 14.60
C VAL A 153 -21.85 -11.04 14.04
N LYS A 154 -22.78 -10.06 14.08
CA LYS A 154 -24.16 -10.21 13.59
C LYS A 154 -24.22 -10.75 12.17
N LYS A 155 -23.44 -10.18 11.24
CA LYS A 155 -23.41 -10.59 9.83
C LYS A 155 -23.06 -12.08 9.65
N ARG A 156 -22.13 -12.57 10.46
CA ARG A 156 -21.71 -13.99 10.43
C ARG A 156 -22.77 -14.92 11.02
N PHE A 157 -23.46 -14.50 12.09
CA PHE A 157 -24.53 -15.30 12.73
C PHE A 157 -25.85 -15.28 11.96
N ASN A 158 -26.16 -14.19 11.26
CA ASN A 158 -27.40 -14.08 10.48
C ASN A 158 -27.36 -14.80 9.13
N GLY A 159 -26.29 -15.51 8.82
CA GLY A 159 -26.14 -16.23 7.55
C GLY A 159 -25.86 -15.34 6.34
N GLU A 160 -25.49 -14.08 6.56
CA GLU A 160 -25.08 -13.16 5.49
C GLU A 160 -23.69 -13.50 4.90
N CYS A 161 -22.93 -14.39 5.58
CA CYS A 161 -21.62 -14.87 5.17
C CYS A 161 -21.65 -16.38 4.88
N SER A 162 -20.76 -16.84 4.02
CA SER A 162 -20.66 -18.23 3.58
C SER A 162 -20.22 -19.22 4.66
N GLN A 163 -19.59 -18.72 5.71
CA GLN A 163 -19.07 -19.52 6.83
C GLN A 163 -19.50 -18.94 8.18
N GLY A 164 -19.74 -19.81 9.18
CA GLY A 164 -19.95 -19.43 10.57
C GLY A 164 -18.68 -18.78 11.16
N MET A 165 -18.78 -18.31 12.39
CA MET A 165 -17.65 -17.73 13.14
C MET A 165 -17.08 -18.77 14.11
N SER A 166 -15.79 -19.01 14.11
CA SER A 166 -15.14 -19.87 15.09
C SER A 166 -15.11 -19.21 16.47
N PHE A 167 -14.92 -20.02 17.51
CA PHE A 167 -14.70 -19.50 18.87
C PHE A 167 -13.47 -18.60 18.90
N THR A 168 -12.41 -18.95 18.18
CA THR A 168 -11.17 -18.21 18.07
C THR A 168 -11.43 -16.79 17.52
N GLU A 169 -12.09 -16.68 16.35
CA GLU A 169 -12.47 -15.37 15.79
C GLU A 169 -13.40 -14.57 16.73
N PHE A 170 -14.34 -15.24 17.40
CA PHE A 170 -15.27 -14.58 18.31
C PHE A 170 -14.54 -13.93 19.51
N THR A 171 -13.45 -14.53 19.98
CA THR A 171 -12.66 -13.99 21.11
C THR A 171 -11.76 -12.81 20.71
N TYR A 172 -11.51 -12.59 19.42
CA TYR A 172 -10.60 -11.54 18.95
C TYR A 172 -10.91 -10.17 19.54
N GLN A 173 -12.19 -9.79 19.60
CA GLN A 173 -12.61 -8.49 20.17
C GLN A 173 -12.22 -8.30 21.64
N LEU A 174 -12.08 -9.40 22.41
CA LEU A 174 -11.61 -9.34 23.81
C LEU A 174 -10.11 -9.14 23.88
N LEU A 175 -9.35 -9.78 22.97
CA LEU A 175 -7.89 -9.64 22.89
C LEU A 175 -7.51 -8.21 22.54
N GLN A 176 -8.06 -7.66 21.46
CA GLN A 176 -7.85 -6.27 21.07
C GLN A 176 -8.35 -5.29 22.14
N GLY A 177 -9.48 -5.60 22.78
CA GLY A 177 -9.99 -4.80 23.90
C GLY A 177 -9.02 -4.77 25.09
N TYR A 178 -8.39 -5.89 25.40
CA TYR A 178 -7.39 -5.97 26.47
C TYR A 178 -6.08 -5.26 26.12
N ASP A 179 -5.67 -5.25 24.85
CA ASP A 179 -4.53 -4.43 24.41
C ASP A 179 -4.72 -2.97 24.82
N TYR A 180 -5.94 -2.44 24.64
CA TYR A 180 -6.25 -1.08 25.04
C TYR A 180 -6.20 -0.90 26.58
N VAL A 181 -6.69 -1.87 27.35
CA VAL A 181 -6.55 -1.87 28.83
C VAL A 181 -5.09 -1.81 29.23
N TYR A 182 -4.27 -2.67 28.63
CA TYR A 182 -2.83 -2.72 28.92
C TYR A 182 -2.14 -1.40 28.60
N LEU A 183 -2.36 -0.84 27.42
CA LEU A 183 -1.76 0.42 26.98
C LEU A 183 -2.27 1.61 27.81
N ASN A 184 -3.54 1.63 28.19
CA ASN A 184 -4.09 2.65 29.08
C ASN A 184 -3.39 2.64 30.44
N LYS A 185 -3.22 1.47 31.03
CA LYS A 185 -2.61 1.28 32.34
C LYS A 185 -1.10 1.53 32.34
N HIS A 186 -0.38 1.05 31.34
CA HIS A 186 1.09 1.01 31.37
C HIS A 186 1.75 2.10 30.52
N LYS A 187 1.02 2.70 29.58
CA LYS A 187 1.53 3.73 28.64
C LYS A 187 0.73 5.04 28.70
N ASN A 188 -0.23 5.16 29.62
CA ASN A 188 -1.16 6.29 29.68
C ASN A 188 -1.83 6.58 28.31
N CYS A 189 -2.06 5.52 27.51
CA CYS A 189 -2.72 5.64 26.21
C CYS A 189 -4.21 5.88 26.42
N LYS A 190 -4.71 7.01 25.91
CA LYS A 190 -6.10 7.43 26.11
C LYS A 190 -6.96 7.37 24.87
N LEU A 191 -6.38 7.11 23.69
CA LEU A 191 -7.11 7.06 22.42
C LEU A 191 -6.73 5.81 21.64
N GLN A 192 -7.73 5.06 21.19
CA GLN A 192 -7.55 4.05 20.14
C GLN A 192 -8.10 4.56 18.81
N MET A 193 -7.32 4.36 17.75
CA MET A 193 -7.69 4.72 16.38
C MET A 193 -7.74 3.48 15.49
N GLY A 194 -8.55 3.55 14.42
CA GLY A 194 -8.66 2.46 13.44
C GLY A 194 -9.55 2.81 12.27
N GLY A 195 -9.78 1.88 11.36
CA GLY A 195 -10.82 1.99 10.34
C GLY A 195 -12.21 1.86 10.94
N SER A 196 -13.24 2.32 10.23
CA SER A 196 -14.64 2.25 10.72
C SER A 196 -15.13 0.82 10.98
N ASP A 197 -14.54 -0.18 10.32
CA ASP A 197 -14.78 -1.61 10.59
C ASP A 197 -14.28 -2.06 11.98
N GLN A 198 -13.37 -1.29 12.58
CA GLN A 198 -12.79 -1.56 13.91
C GLN A 198 -13.61 -0.97 15.07
N TRP A 199 -14.64 -0.16 14.79
CA TRP A 199 -15.41 0.52 15.84
C TRP A 199 -15.90 -0.41 16.95
N GLY A 200 -16.37 -1.61 16.57
CA GLY A 200 -16.83 -2.63 17.52
C GLY A 200 -15.74 -3.12 18.47
N ASN A 201 -14.54 -3.40 17.94
CA ASN A 201 -13.41 -3.86 18.73
C ASN A 201 -12.89 -2.73 19.63
N ILE A 202 -12.76 -1.51 19.09
CA ILE A 202 -12.29 -0.32 19.81
C ILE A 202 -13.19 -0.01 21.03
N THR A 203 -14.51 0.00 20.80
CA THR A 203 -15.48 0.26 21.88
C THR A 203 -15.54 -0.85 22.91
N THR A 204 -15.17 -2.09 22.58
CA THR A 204 -14.98 -3.15 23.56
C THR A 204 -13.83 -2.83 24.51
N GLY A 205 -12.73 -2.25 23.98
CA GLY A 205 -11.59 -1.79 24.80
C GLY A 205 -11.98 -0.67 25.78
N THR A 206 -12.74 0.34 25.32
CA THR A 206 -13.20 1.41 26.20
C THR A 206 -14.13 0.89 27.31
N GLU A 207 -14.99 -0.07 27.00
CA GLU A 207 -15.88 -0.72 27.98
C GLU A 207 -15.08 -1.55 29.01
N LEU A 208 -14.06 -2.29 28.56
CA LEU A 208 -13.16 -3.04 29.45
C LEU A 208 -12.40 -2.13 30.40
N ILE A 209 -11.80 -1.03 29.89
CA ILE A 209 -11.10 -0.04 30.70
C ILE A 209 -12.01 0.47 31.81
N LYS A 210 -13.24 0.87 31.46
CA LYS A 210 -14.23 1.33 32.43
C LYS A 210 -14.54 0.29 33.49
N LYS A 211 -14.77 -0.97 33.12
CA LYS A 211 -15.11 -2.08 34.02
C LYS A 211 -13.95 -2.52 34.89
N MET A 212 -12.73 -2.33 34.42
CA MET A 212 -11.49 -2.64 35.19
C MET A 212 -10.99 -1.45 36.03
N GLY A 213 -11.75 -0.35 36.09
CA GLY A 213 -11.38 0.84 36.88
C GLY A 213 -10.20 1.62 36.32
N GLY A 214 -10.00 1.55 35.00
CA GLY A 214 -8.94 2.29 34.30
C GLY A 214 -9.24 3.79 34.15
N GLY A 215 -8.32 4.49 33.46
CA GLY A 215 -8.41 5.93 33.19
C GLY A 215 -9.37 6.30 32.08
N ALA A 216 -9.34 7.56 31.66
CA ALA A 216 -10.10 8.01 30.48
C ALA A 216 -9.68 7.23 29.22
N ALA A 217 -10.67 6.87 28.41
CA ALA A 217 -10.45 6.11 27.18
C ALA A 217 -11.42 6.59 26.10
N PHE A 218 -10.88 6.88 24.92
CA PHE A 218 -11.58 7.46 23.79
C PHE A 218 -11.36 6.62 22.54
N ALA A 219 -12.22 6.81 21.54
CA ALA A 219 -12.18 6.11 20.27
C ALA A 219 -12.37 7.09 19.12
N LEU A 220 -11.65 6.85 18.01
CA LEU A 220 -11.78 7.59 16.78
C LEU A 220 -11.54 6.65 15.60
N THR A 221 -12.37 6.75 14.56
CA THR A 221 -12.21 5.94 13.34
C THR A 221 -12.15 6.79 12.08
N CYS A 222 -11.42 6.28 11.09
CA CYS A 222 -11.45 6.82 9.73
C CYS A 222 -12.39 5.98 8.84
N PRO A 223 -12.94 6.58 7.76
CA PRO A 223 -13.72 5.84 6.79
C PRO A 223 -12.86 4.79 6.07
N LEU A 224 -13.47 3.69 5.68
CA LEU A 224 -12.84 2.75 4.75
C LEU A 224 -12.69 3.43 3.39
N ILE A 225 -11.49 3.43 2.88
CA ILE A 225 -11.20 4.06 1.59
C ILE A 225 -11.68 3.16 0.46
N THR A 226 -12.50 3.74 -0.42
CA THR A 226 -12.98 3.12 -1.65
C THR A 226 -12.60 4.00 -2.84
N LYS A 227 -12.62 3.44 -4.05
CA LYS A 227 -12.56 4.23 -5.28
C LYS A 227 -13.87 4.99 -5.49
N ALA A 228 -13.86 6.04 -6.30
CA ALA A 228 -15.06 6.82 -6.64
C ALA A 228 -16.14 5.97 -7.35
N ASP A 229 -15.73 4.93 -8.07
CA ASP A 229 -16.63 3.95 -8.71
C ASP A 229 -17.18 2.89 -7.75
N GLY A 230 -16.88 2.96 -6.45
CA GLY A 230 -17.26 1.99 -5.43
C GLY A 230 -16.34 0.77 -5.34
N GLY A 231 -15.33 0.68 -6.18
CA GLY A 231 -14.35 -0.40 -6.17
C GLY A 231 -13.45 -0.39 -4.93
N LYS A 232 -12.82 -1.52 -4.65
CA LYS A 232 -11.90 -1.64 -3.51
C LYS A 232 -10.61 -0.83 -3.77
N PHE A 233 -10.28 0.08 -2.84
CA PHE A 233 -9.01 0.79 -2.86
C PHE A 233 -7.83 -0.17 -2.70
N GLY A 234 -6.77 0.07 -3.46
CA GLY A 234 -5.53 -0.68 -3.34
C GLY A 234 -5.51 -2.06 -3.97
N LYS A 235 -6.59 -2.45 -4.67
CA LYS A 235 -6.60 -3.65 -5.50
C LYS A 235 -6.55 -3.29 -6.97
N THR A 236 -5.61 -3.91 -7.68
CA THR A 236 -5.50 -3.91 -9.14
C THR A 236 -5.83 -5.31 -9.67
N GLU A 237 -5.85 -5.49 -10.98
CA GLU A 237 -5.99 -6.83 -11.60
C GLU A 237 -4.85 -7.77 -11.18
N SER A 238 -3.67 -7.23 -10.89
CA SER A 238 -2.49 -7.97 -10.40
C SER A 238 -2.45 -8.14 -8.87
N GLY A 239 -3.47 -7.73 -8.12
CA GLY A 239 -3.56 -7.90 -6.67
C GLY A 239 -3.38 -6.60 -5.88
N ASN A 240 -2.83 -6.70 -4.66
CA ASN A 240 -2.60 -5.54 -3.79
C ASN A 240 -1.43 -4.67 -4.29
N VAL A 241 -1.55 -3.36 -4.07
CA VAL A 241 -0.41 -2.43 -4.21
C VAL A 241 0.32 -2.37 -2.87
N TRP A 242 1.51 -2.95 -2.83
CA TRP A 242 2.32 -3.11 -1.63
C TRP A 242 3.25 -1.91 -1.39
N LEU A 243 3.66 -1.69 -0.16
CA LEU A 243 4.62 -0.65 0.19
C LEU A 243 6.08 -1.12 0.02
N ASP A 244 6.31 -2.45 0.04
CA ASP A 244 7.62 -3.02 -0.23
C ASP A 244 7.88 -3.11 -1.74
N ARG A 245 9.04 -2.59 -2.16
CA ARG A 245 9.50 -2.61 -3.55
C ARG A 245 9.63 -4.03 -4.14
N LYS A 246 9.82 -5.03 -3.27
CA LYS A 246 9.88 -6.45 -3.64
C LYS A 246 8.59 -6.93 -4.31
N TYR A 247 7.43 -6.39 -3.91
CA TYR A 247 6.12 -6.80 -4.40
C TYR A 247 5.50 -5.80 -5.37
N THR A 248 5.70 -4.50 -5.13
CA THR A 248 5.26 -3.42 -6.00
C THR A 248 6.41 -2.45 -6.17
N SER A 249 7.00 -2.43 -7.34
CA SER A 249 8.12 -1.53 -7.62
C SER A 249 7.75 -0.06 -7.47
N PRO A 250 8.72 0.84 -7.22
CA PRO A 250 8.48 2.28 -7.17
C PRO A 250 7.80 2.82 -8.44
N TYR A 251 8.13 2.27 -9.61
CA TYR A 251 7.48 2.63 -10.86
C TYR A 251 5.99 2.25 -10.88
N ARG A 252 5.64 1.01 -10.54
CA ARG A 252 4.24 0.55 -10.46
C ARG A 252 3.47 1.30 -9.36
N PHE A 253 4.12 1.59 -8.24
CA PHE A 253 3.55 2.37 -7.16
C PHE A 253 3.24 3.80 -7.63
N TYR A 254 4.19 4.46 -8.31
CA TYR A 254 3.99 5.77 -8.94
C TYR A 254 2.85 5.74 -9.96
N GLN A 255 2.82 4.76 -10.87
CA GLN A 255 1.78 4.62 -11.89
C GLN A 255 0.39 4.41 -11.28
N PHE A 256 0.29 3.70 -10.15
CA PHE A 256 -1.00 3.55 -9.46
C PHE A 256 -1.59 4.91 -9.09
N TRP A 257 -0.82 5.79 -8.48
CA TRP A 257 -1.29 7.12 -8.08
C TRP A 257 -1.49 8.05 -9.28
N LEU A 258 -0.62 7.95 -10.27
CA LEU A 258 -0.74 8.75 -11.48
C LEU A 258 -2.03 8.44 -12.26
N ASN A 259 -2.55 7.21 -12.18
CA ASN A 259 -3.69 6.74 -12.98
C ASN A 259 -5.04 6.77 -12.25
N VAL A 260 -5.12 7.32 -11.04
CA VAL A 260 -6.41 7.49 -10.35
C VAL A 260 -7.30 8.50 -11.07
N SER A 261 -8.61 8.38 -10.89
CA SER A 261 -9.59 9.33 -11.43
C SER A 261 -9.41 10.73 -10.84
N ASP A 262 -9.99 11.76 -11.47
CA ASP A 262 -9.92 13.13 -10.93
C ASP A 262 -10.60 13.24 -9.58
N ASP A 263 -11.75 12.58 -9.39
CA ASP A 263 -12.47 12.56 -8.12
C ASP A 263 -11.65 11.85 -7.02
N ASP A 264 -11.01 10.73 -7.36
CA ASP A 264 -10.13 10.03 -6.42
C ASP A 264 -8.90 10.87 -6.09
N ALA A 265 -8.29 11.53 -7.07
CA ALA A 265 -7.12 12.38 -6.85
C ALA A 265 -7.43 13.51 -5.85
N LYS A 266 -8.60 14.18 -5.96
CA LYS A 266 -9.06 15.21 -5.02
C LYS A 266 -9.24 14.70 -3.60
N ARG A 267 -9.68 13.46 -3.44
CA ARG A 267 -9.83 12.82 -2.12
C ARG A 267 -8.48 12.35 -1.59
N TYR A 268 -7.72 11.65 -2.42
CA TYR A 268 -6.49 10.98 -1.98
C TYR A 268 -5.36 11.94 -1.67
N ILE A 269 -5.26 13.10 -2.35
CA ILE A 269 -4.26 14.11 -2.02
C ILE A 269 -4.44 14.66 -0.60
N ARG A 270 -5.68 14.73 -0.11
CA ARG A 270 -5.97 15.11 1.27
C ARG A 270 -5.57 14.05 2.28
N ILE A 271 -5.77 12.77 1.93
CA ILE A 271 -5.59 11.64 2.85
C ILE A 271 -4.12 11.18 2.89
N PHE A 272 -3.48 11.08 1.72
CA PHE A 272 -2.19 10.41 1.57
C PHE A 272 -1.01 11.35 1.41
N THR A 273 -1.16 12.62 1.77
CA THR A 273 -0.05 13.60 1.79
C THR A 273 -0.02 14.37 3.11
N CYS A 274 1.14 15.00 3.37
CA CYS A 274 1.30 15.93 4.49
C CYS A 274 1.20 17.40 4.07
N LEU A 275 0.72 17.69 2.85
CA LEU A 275 0.52 19.04 2.36
C LEU A 275 -0.55 19.76 3.22
N ASP A 276 -0.39 21.06 3.41
CA ASP A 276 -1.38 21.88 4.10
C ASP A 276 -2.63 22.13 3.25
N LYS A 277 -3.68 22.63 3.90
CA LYS A 277 -4.99 22.84 3.28
C LYS A 277 -4.92 23.84 2.13
N GLU A 278 -4.21 24.94 2.31
CA GLU A 278 -4.07 26.02 1.33
C GLU A 278 -3.39 25.52 0.06
N THR A 279 -2.32 24.74 0.22
CA THR A 279 -1.60 24.09 -0.90
C THR A 279 -2.50 23.13 -1.65
N ILE A 280 -3.25 22.27 -0.93
CA ILE A 280 -4.15 21.29 -1.56
C ILE A 280 -5.30 21.99 -2.28
N ASP A 281 -5.93 23.00 -1.67
CA ASP A 281 -7.03 23.74 -2.30
C ASP A 281 -6.55 24.46 -3.57
N ALA A 282 -5.35 25.05 -3.57
CA ALA A 282 -4.74 25.64 -4.76
C ALA A 282 -4.44 24.62 -5.87
N LEU A 283 -3.94 23.43 -5.51
CA LEU A 283 -3.69 22.37 -6.46
C LEU A 283 -4.97 21.82 -7.09
N ILE A 284 -6.04 21.70 -6.32
CA ILE A 284 -7.36 21.27 -6.81
C ILE A 284 -7.93 22.32 -7.76
N ALA A 285 -7.87 23.61 -7.40
CA ALA A 285 -8.35 24.69 -8.26
C ALA A 285 -7.61 24.73 -9.61
N ALA A 286 -6.27 24.64 -9.59
CA ALA A 286 -5.46 24.60 -10.81
C ALA A 286 -5.74 23.34 -11.66
N HIS A 287 -6.04 22.21 -11.01
CA HIS A 287 -6.42 20.98 -11.72
C HIS A 287 -7.79 21.13 -12.41
N ASP A 288 -8.76 21.76 -11.75
CA ASP A 288 -10.12 21.96 -12.29
C ASP A 288 -10.13 22.86 -13.54
N GLU A 289 -9.17 23.78 -13.67
CA GLU A 289 -8.98 24.59 -14.89
C GLU A 289 -8.43 23.80 -16.07
N ALA A 290 -7.58 22.78 -15.81
CA ALA A 290 -6.92 21.99 -16.86
C ALA A 290 -6.77 20.51 -16.49
N PRO A 291 -7.85 19.72 -16.34
CA PRO A 291 -7.81 18.33 -15.87
C PRO A 291 -6.94 17.42 -16.73
N HIS A 292 -6.91 17.68 -18.07
CA HIS A 292 -6.13 16.91 -19.02
C HIS A 292 -4.61 16.94 -18.77
N MET A 293 -4.10 17.95 -18.03
CA MET A 293 -2.70 18.05 -17.62
C MET A 293 -2.33 17.10 -16.47
N ARG A 294 -3.34 16.54 -15.78
CA ARG A 294 -3.21 15.61 -14.66
C ARG A 294 -2.23 16.11 -13.58
N SER A 295 -2.23 17.43 -13.34
CA SER A 295 -1.31 18.06 -12.39
C SER A 295 -1.51 17.56 -10.96
N LEU A 296 -2.77 17.33 -10.57
CA LEU A 296 -3.13 16.82 -9.23
C LEU A 296 -2.64 15.39 -9.03
N GLN A 297 -2.85 14.50 -10.01
CA GLN A 297 -2.36 13.12 -9.95
C GLN A 297 -0.84 13.06 -9.93
N LYS A 298 -0.16 13.90 -10.71
CA LYS A 298 1.31 14.00 -10.71
C LYS A 298 1.84 14.39 -9.33
N ARG A 299 1.22 15.40 -8.69
CA ARG A 299 1.60 15.82 -7.34
C ARG A 299 1.30 14.76 -6.30
N LEU A 300 0.15 14.10 -6.36
CA LEU A 300 -0.20 12.99 -5.49
C LEU A 300 0.80 11.85 -5.62
N ALA A 301 1.13 11.46 -6.86
CA ALA A 301 2.09 10.39 -7.15
C ALA A 301 3.51 10.74 -6.67
N GLU A 302 3.93 11.99 -6.78
CA GLU A 302 5.19 12.49 -6.22
C GLU A 302 5.21 12.32 -4.71
N GLU A 303 4.26 12.94 -4.00
CA GLU A 303 4.20 12.93 -2.54
C GLU A 303 4.15 11.50 -1.97
N ALA A 304 3.29 10.65 -2.54
CA ALA A 304 3.13 9.28 -2.08
C ALA A 304 4.38 8.42 -2.37
N THR A 305 4.98 8.55 -3.56
CA THR A 305 6.16 7.76 -3.92
C THR A 305 7.39 8.17 -3.12
N VAL A 306 7.61 9.48 -2.94
CA VAL A 306 8.73 9.98 -2.12
C VAL A 306 8.58 9.55 -0.66
N MET A 307 7.37 9.57 -0.11
CA MET A 307 7.10 9.20 1.28
C MET A 307 7.31 7.70 1.53
N VAL A 308 6.89 6.84 0.61
CA VAL A 308 6.95 5.37 0.77
C VAL A 308 8.30 4.81 0.32
N HIS A 309 8.87 5.33 -0.74
CA HIS A 309 10.15 4.89 -1.31
C HIS A 309 11.24 5.95 -1.10
N SER A 310 11.57 6.72 -2.14
CA SER A 310 12.55 7.81 -2.03
C SER A 310 12.34 8.86 -3.13
N ARG A 311 13.07 9.97 -3.04
CA ARG A 311 13.10 10.98 -4.09
C ARG A 311 13.73 10.42 -5.37
N GLU A 312 14.78 9.66 -5.25
CA GLU A 312 15.50 9.01 -6.34
C GLU A 312 14.61 7.99 -7.05
N ASP A 313 13.87 7.17 -6.30
CA ASP A 313 12.90 6.21 -6.85
C ASP A 313 11.77 6.92 -7.61
N TYR A 314 11.31 8.06 -7.10
CA TYR A 314 10.31 8.88 -7.80
C TYR A 314 10.84 9.44 -9.12
N GLU A 315 12.05 10.01 -9.12
CA GLU A 315 12.68 10.59 -10.32
C GLU A 315 12.91 9.51 -11.37
N ALA A 316 13.39 8.33 -10.98
CA ALA A 316 13.52 7.17 -11.85
C ALA A 316 12.17 6.70 -12.43
N ALA A 317 11.10 6.70 -11.61
CA ALA A 317 9.77 6.34 -12.08
C ALA A 317 9.19 7.36 -13.07
N VAL A 318 9.45 8.65 -12.88
CA VAL A 318 9.06 9.72 -13.84
C VAL A 318 9.82 9.56 -15.15
N GLU A 319 11.14 9.34 -15.09
CA GLU A 319 11.97 9.12 -16.28
C GLU A 319 11.47 7.89 -17.06
N ALA A 320 11.24 6.77 -16.38
CA ALA A 320 10.69 5.56 -16.96
C ALA A 320 9.32 5.80 -17.62
N SER A 321 8.43 6.56 -16.97
CA SER A 321 7.13 6.93 -17.52
C SER A 321 7.26 7.78 -18.80
N ASN A 322 8.19 8.73 -18.82
CA ASN A 322 8.48 9.55 -20.00
C ASN A 322 9.05 8.73 -21.15
N ILE A 323 9.83 7.69 -20.86
CA ILE A 323 10.35 6.74 -21.86
C ILE A 323 9.22 5.95 -22.51
N LEU A 324 8.25 5.49 -21.70
CA LEU A 324 7.13 4.70 -22.23
C LEU A 324 6.15 5.53 -23.05
N PHE A 325 5.72 6.66 -22.50
CA PHE A 325 4.60 7.45 -23.04
C PHE A 325 5.04 8.71 -23.78
N GLY A 326 6.32 9.08 -23.71
CA GLY A 326 6.91 10.24 -24.38
C GLY A 326 7.69 9.89 -25.66
N ASN A 327 8.35 10.91 -26.21
CA ASN A 327 9.28 10.81 -27.35
C ASN A 327 10.70 10.45 -26.86
N ALA A 328 10.82 9.45 -25.99
CA ALA A 328 12.12 9.09 -25.42
C ALA A 328 13.08 8.57 -26.49
N THR A 329 14.32 8.99 -26.37
CA THR A 329 15.44 8.58 -27.22
C THR A 329 16.04 7.25 -26.77
N HIS A 330 16.80 6.61 -27.63
CA HIS A 330 17.63 5.45 -27.28
C HIS A 330 18.53 5.72 -26.07
N GLU A 331 19.06 6.93 -25.95
CA GLU A 331 19.92 7.38 -24.84
C GLU A 331 19.24 7.32 -23.46
N ALA A 332 17.94 7.64 -23.41
CA ALA A 332 17.17 7.54 -22.17
C ALA A 332 16.91 6.07 -21.76
N LEU A 333 16.66 5.21 -22.76
CA LEU A 333 16.46 3.77 -22.53
C LEU A 333 17.74 3.09 -22.03
N SER A 334 18.91 3.46 -22.58
CA SER A 334 20.18 2.86 -22.19
C SER A 334 20.69 3.24 -20.78
N LYS A 335 20.07 4.26 -20.17
CA LYS A 335 20.35 4.66 -18.76
C LYS A 335 19.53 3.88 -17.73
N LEU A 336 18.46 3.17 -18.14
CA LEU A 336 17.68 2.35 -17.23
C LEU A 336 18.50 1.14 -16.78
N ASP A 337 18.51 0.88 -15.48
CA ASP A 337 18.99 -0.41 -14.98
C ASP A 337 18.04 -1.56 -15.41
N GLU A 338 18.51 -2.79 -15.31
CA GLU A 338 17.77 -3.98 -15.74
C GLU A 338 16.43 -4.11 -15.00
N GLU A 339 16.42 -3.85 -13.69
CA GLU A 339 15.22 -3.97 -12.86
C GLU A 339 14.15 -2.97 -13.31
N THR A 340 14.52 -1.70 -13.45
CA THR A 340 13.62 -0.64 -13.92
C THR A 340 13.15 -0.89 -15.35
N PHE A 341 14.03 -1.34 -16.25
CA PHE A 341 13.67 -1.69 -17.61
C PHE A 341 12.60 -2.79 -17.65
N LEU A 342 12.79 -3.89 -16.92
CA LEU A 342 11.83 -4.98 -16.87
C LEU A 342 10.49 -4.59 -16.24
N GLN A 343 10.51 -3.70 -15.26
CA GLN A 343 9.30 -3.19 -14.60
C GLN A 343 8.51 -2.25 -15.50
N VAL A 344 9.19 -1.39 -16.25
CA VAL A 344 8.59 -0.46 -17.22
C VAL A 344 7.84 -1.22 -18.31
N PHE A 345 8.39 -2.32 -18.77
CA PHE A 345 7.83 -3.17 -19.81
C PHE A 345 7.17 -4.45 -19.28
N ASP A 346 6.75 -4.44 -18.00
CA ASP A 346 6.03 -5.57 -17.44
C ASP A 346 4.68 -5.78 -18.14
N GLY A 347 4.38 -7.06 -18.44
CA GLY A 347 3.17 -7.43 -19.19
C GLY A 347 3.28 -7.35 -20.71
N VAL A 348 4.44 -6.94 -21.27
CA VAL A 348 4.70 -7.10 -22.72
C VAL A 348 5.20 -8.51 -23.04
N ASP A 349 4.98 -8.95 -24.26
CA ASP A 349 5.46 -10.26 -24.73
C ASP A 349 6.98 -10.34 -24.62
N LYS A 350 7.49 -11.42 -24.03
CA LYS A 350 8.92 -11.70 -23.88
C LYS A 350 9.28 -12.92 -24.70
N PHE A 351 10.41 -12.83 -25.41
CA PHE A 351 10.96 -13.88 -26.22
C PHE A 351 12.43 -14.10 -25.86
N GLU A 352 12.88 -15.33 -25.89
CA GLU A 352 14.26 -15.69 -25.61
C GLU A 352 15.00 -16.04 -26.91
N VAL A 353 16.25 -15.57 -27.02
CA VAL A 353 17.12 -15.83 -28.16
C VAL A 353 18.53 -16.12 -27.63
N SER A 354 19.23 -17.08 -28.26
CA SER A 354 20.57 -17.44 -27.82
C SER A 354 21.59 -16.34 -28.07
N ARG A 355 22.59 -16.23 -27.19
CA ARG A 355 23.70 -15.29 -27.36
C ARG A 355 24.49 -15.55 -28.63
N GLU A 356 24.65 -16.82 -29.02
CA GLU A 356 25.35 -17.22 -30.26
C GLU A 356 24.70 -16.60 -31.49
N ASP A 357 23.37 -16.60 -31.57
CA ASP A 357 22.63 -16.01 -32.70
C ASP A 357 22.90 -14.49 -32.83
N ILE A 358 22.98 -13.78 -31.70
CA ILE A 358 23.21 -12.33 -31.70
C ILE A 358 24.68 -12.02 -31.98
N GLU A 359 25.63 -12.74 -31.44
CA GLU A 359 27.06 -12.55 -31.70
C GLU A 359 27.44 -12.85 -33.16
N ALA A 360 26.77 -13.82 -33.77
CA ALA A 360 26.92 -14.11 -35.19
C ALA A 360 26.28 -13.04 -36.10
N GLY A 361 25.48 -12.12 -35.56
CA GLY A 361 24.73 -11.14 -36.32
C GLY A 361 23.48 -11.73 -36.99
N ILE A 362 22.40 -11.82 -36.24
CA ILE A 362 21.15 -12.43 -36.72
C ILE A 362 20.45 -11.56 -37.76
N PRO A 363 19.99 -12.13 -38.91
CA PRO A 363 19.14 -11.40 -39.85
C PRO A 363 17.83 -10.95 -39.18
N PRO A 364 17.39 -9.70 -39.38
CA PRO A 364 16.20 -9.17 -38.66
C PRO A 364 14.93 -9.96 -38.97
N LEU A 365 14.77 -10.44 -40.20
CA LEU A 365 13.59 -11.22 -40.55
C LEU A 365 13.54 -12.59 -39.85
N ASP A 366 14.70 -13.18 -39.60
CA ASP A 366 14.82 -14.44 -38.87
C ASP A 366 14.53 -14.23 -37.38
N LEU A 367 15.09 -13.17 -36.80
CA LEU A 367 14.76 -12.79 -35.42
C LEU A 367 13.27 -12.56 -35.24
N LEU A 368 12.68 -11.71 -36.07
CA LEU A 368 11.34 -11.17 -35.87
C LEU A 368 10.20 -12.15 -36.27
N ALA A 369 10.44 -13.12 -37.13
CA ALA A 369 9.41 -14.03 -37.61
C ALA A 369 9.66 -15.50 -37.23
N GLU A 370 10.91 -15.94 -37.14
CA GLU A 370 11.23 -17.35 -36.87
C GLU A 370 11.56 -17.58 -35.39
N LYS A 371 12.44 -16.75 -34.81
CA LYS A 371 12.89 -16.93 -33.43
C LYS A 371 11.86 -16.41 -32.42
N THR A 372 11.28 -15.22 -32.65
CA THR A 372 10.42 -14.55 -31.64
C THR A 372 8.94 -14.53 -32.01
N LYS A 373 8.58 -14.72 -33.29
CA LYS A 373 7.20 -14.62 -33.78
C LYS A 373 6.51 -13.26 -33.48
N ILE A 374 7.28 -12.19 -33.30
CA ILE A 374 6.76 -10.81 -33.20
C ILE A 374 5.95 -10.47 -34.46
N PHE A 375 6.34 -11.04 -35.58
CA PHE A 375 5.57 -11.00 -36.81
C PHE A 375 5.17 -12.42 -37.27
N PRO A 376 3.97 -12.59 -37.83
CA PRO A 376 3.51 -13.89 -38.31
C PRO A 376 4.35 -14.47 -39.45
N SER A 377 5.02 -13.59 -40.23
CA SER A 377 5.84 -13.99 -41.36
C SER A 377 6.97 -13.00 -41.66
N LYS A 378 8.04 -13.50 -42.33
CA LYS A 378 9.14 -12.65 -42.85
C LYS A 378 8.65 -11.56 -43.80
N GLY A 379 7.61 -11.87 -44.59
CA GLY A 379 7.00 -10.90 -45.54
C GLY A 379 6.35 -9.72 -44.83
N GLU A 380 5.63 -9.96 -43.73
CA GLU A 380 5.04 -8.89 -42.92
C GLU A 380 6.11 -8.08 -42.17
N ALA A 381 7.10 -8.74 -41.60
CA ALA A 381 8.23 -8.07 -40.93
C ALA A 381 8.94 -7.13 -41.93
N ARG A 382 9.26 -7.60 -43.16
CA ARG A 382 9.89 -6.81 -44.22
C ARG A 382 9.05 -5.58 -44.59
N LYS A 383 7.75 -5.78 -44.83
CA LYS A 383 6.82 -4.66 -45.16
C LYS A 383 6.80 -3.60 -44.07
N MET A 384 6.73 -4.03 -42.79
CA MET A 384 6.66 -3.12 -41.63
C MET A 384 7.97 -2.34 -41.45
N ILE A 385 9.13 -2.99 -41.63
CA ILE A 385 10.45 -2.35 -41.56
C ILE A 385 10.57 -1.28 -42.66
N ILE A 386 10.29 -1.61 -43.93
CA ILE A 386 10.38 -0.68 -45.07
C ILE A 386 9.40 0.48 -44.92
N ALA A 387 8.22 0.25 -44.33
CA ALA A 387 7.20 1.28 -44.09
C ALA A 387 7.51 2.17 -42.85
N ASN A 388 8.72 2.08 -42.26
CA ASN A 388 9.09 2.78 -41.01
C ASN A 388 8.16 2.50 -39.83
N GLY A 389 7.46 1.36 -39.85
CA GLY A 389 6.53 0.95 -38.80
C GLY A 389 7.16 0.15 -37.66
N PHE A 390 8.46 -0.15 -37.75
CA PHE A 390 9.18 -0.92 -36.75
C PHE A 390 10.36 -0.14 -36.18
N SER A 391 10.62 -0.33 -34.86
CA SER A 391 11.76 0.27 -34.16
C SER A 391 12.40 -0.76 -33.23
N ILE A 392 13.72 -0.66 -33.06
CA ILE A 392 14.48 -1.36 -32.02
C ILE A 392 15.01 -0.29 -31.08
N ASN A 393 14.82 -0.49 -29.77
CA ASN A 393 15.30 0.41 -28.72
C ASN A 393 14.88 1.88 -28.97
N LYS A 394 13.64 2.10 -29.45
CA LYS A 394 13.07 3.40 -29.84
C LYS A 394 13.67 4.04 -31.10
N GLU A 395 14.69 3.47 -31.68
CA GLU A 395 15.24 3.91 -32.99
C GLU A 395 14.53 3.23 -34.14
N LYS A 396 14.25 3.99 -35.21
CA LYS A 396 13.64 3.43 -36.41
C LYS A 396 14.59 2.42 -37.05
N PHE A 397 14.09 1.21 -37.23
CA PHE A 397 14.81 0.14 -37.91
C PHE A 397 14.25 0.03 -39.36
N THR A 398 15.03 0.49 -40.33
CA THR A 398 14.53 0.73 -41.71
C THR A 398 15.12 -0.21 -42.74
N ASP A 399 16.21 -0.90 -42.41
CA ASP A 399 16.89 -1.81 -43.33
C ASP A 399 16.63 -3.28 -42.96
N PRO A 400 15.86 -4.03 -43.77
CA PRO A 400 15.56 -5.43 -43.48
C PRO A 400 16.76 -6.38 -43.68
N GLN A 401 17.91 -5.86 -44.15
CA GLN A 401 19.14 -6.64 -44.32
C GLN A 401 20.20 -6.32 -43.29
N LYS A 402 20.04 -5.23 -42.49
CA LYS A 402 20.98 -4.85 -41.42
C LYS A 402 20.91 -5.88 -40.29
N ALA A 403 21.99 -6.65 -40.12
CA ALA A 403 22.07 -7.62 -39.01
C ALA A 403 21.87 -6.96 -37.66
N ILE A 404 21.23 -7.67 -36.76
CA ILE A 404 21.06 -7.29 -35.35
C ILE A 404 22.20 -7.94 -34.57
N THR A 405 22.95 -7.14 -33.84
CA THR A 405 24.24 -7.49 -33.22
C THR A 405 24.27 -7.11 -31.74
N ALA A 406 25.24 -7.62 -31.01
CA ALA A 406 25.35 -7.47 -29.55
C ALA A 406 25.52 -6.01 -29.09
N ASP A 407 26.05 -5.12 -29.93
CA ASP A 407 26.17 -3.68 -29.63
C ASP A 407 24.83 -2.94 -29.55
N MET A 408 23.77 -3.56 -30.07
CA MET A 408 22.39 -3.03 -29.97
C MET A 408 21.71 -3.38 -28.64
N LEU A 409 22.29 -4.22 -27.79
CA LEU A 409 21.65 -4.70 -26.60
C LEU A 409 21.59 -3.63 -25.49
N LEU A 410 20.42 -3.45 -24.91
CA LEU A 410 20.24 -2.71 -23.66
C LEU A 410 20.71 -3.60 -22.49
N ASN A 411 21.47 -3.02 -21.55
CA ASN A 411 22.06 -3.76 -20.42
C ASN A 411 22.83 -5.03 -20.83
N GLY A 412 23.35 -5.06 -22.08
CA GLY A 412 24.04 -6.24 -22.61
C GLY A 412 23.18 -7.50 -22.79
N LYS A 413 21.83 -7.38 -22.66
CA LYS A 413 20.92 -8.52 -22.54
C LYS A 413 19.60 -8.39 -23.28
N TYR A 414 19.09 -7.18 -23.52
CA TYR A 414 17.73 -6.98 -24.01
C TYR A 414 17.65 -6.18 -25.30
N LEU A 415 16.67 -6.51 -26.15
CA LEU A 415 16.21 -5.65 -27.25
C LEU A 415 14.76 -5.29 -27.01
N LEU A 416 14.43 -4.00 -27.08
CA LEU A 416 13.06 -3.51 -27.08
C LEU A 416 12.57 -3.37 -28.51
N CYS A 417 11.70 -4.27 -28.94
CA CYS A 417 11.07 -4.25 -30.24
C CYS A 417 9.73 -3.51 -30.17
N GLN A 418 9.51 -2.54 -31.08
CA GLN A 418 8.26 -1.78 -31.15
C GLN A 418 7.62 -1.92 -32.54
N LYS A 419 6.40 -2.50 -32.59
CA LYS A 419 5.57 -2.66 -33.78
C LYS A 419 4.46 -1.60 -33.79
N GLY A 420 4.55 -0.64 -34.71
CA GLY A 420 3.64 0.50 -34.73
C GLY A 420 3.85 1.46 -33.57
N LYS A 421 2.77 2.06 -33.03
CA LYS A 421 2.85 3.09 -31.99
C LYS A 421 2.78 2.55 -30.55
N LYS A 422 2.14 1.40 -30.34
CA LYS A 422 1.76 0.94 -28.97
C LYS A 422 2.18 -0.49 -28.63
N ASN A 423 2.57 -1.32 -29.60
CA ASN A 423 2.86 -2.73 -29.34
C ASN A 423 4.36 -2.90 -29.12
N TYR A 424 4.72 -3.28 -27.90
CA TYR A 424 6.09 -3.57 -27.50
C TYR A 424 6.28 -5.06 -27.28
N SER A 425 7.49 -5.54 -27.51
CA SER A 425 7.97 -6.87 -27.15
C SER A 425 9.40 -6.78 -26.69
N ILE A 426 9.80 -7.59 -25.72
CA ILE A 426 11.18 -7.71 -25.25
C ILE A 426 11.77 -8.99 -25.82
N VAL A 427 12.97 -8.90 -26.39
CA VAL A 427 13.80 -10.05 -26.71
C VAL A 427 14.92 -10.11 -25.67
N GLU A 428 14.92 -11.18 -24.86
CA GLU A 428 15.94 -11.47 -23.85
C GLU A 428 16.99 -12.40 -24.44
N ILE A 429 18.26 -12.05 -24.28
CA ILE A 429 19.39 -12.83 -24.76
C ILE A 429 19.85 -13.75 -23.64
N ILE A 430 19.75 -15.04 -23.87
CA ILE A 430 20.10 -16.10 -22.93
C ILE A 430 21.35 -16.86 -23.37
N GLY A 431 22.15 -17.35 -22.39
CA GLY A 431 23.36 -18.13 -22.61
C GLY A 431 24.65 -17.37 -22.46
#